data_02e3ad88a4077a01289c5a85a978d3ea
#
_entry.id   02e3ad88a4077a01289c5a85a978d3ea
#
_cell.length_a   1.000
_cell.length_b   1.000
_cell.length_c   1.000
_cell.angle_alpha   90.00
_cell.angle_beta   90.00
_cell.angle_gamma   90.00
#
_symmetry.space_group_name_H-M   'P 1'
#
loop_
_entity.id
_entity.type
_entity.pdbx_description
1 polymer ?
#
loop_
_entity_poly.entity_id
_entity_poly.type
_entity_poly.pdbx_seq_one_letter_code
_entity_poly.pdbx_strand_id
1 'polypeptide(L)'
;MKKKQLFLSLFMITTLFSCGNKDNPSDDLKDLPWAEGRTQVDESKLTGEILTTTKVRVHYTRPSLDYANWNIWAWASEPVSGEGSSYQFSLYDQYGVVSDIDLSSFNVDTLSKMGIILRKSTSDNEWAEKDVEVDRFITIPEKTSDGIYDIYMSQGREMIYESIDEASKETILSSYASFIKRGEERMTANVNLSIDGKEIEAGKVSIYEDGTEIAGYTTNVFESSSMIQILLPQDFEYDFEKKYTVKYEFSSSNICESTLVLYDIYNTTSFGEKYNYSGDDLGVTFSNNKLTTNFKLWAPISKSVTFNFYNSGTKSETNKPIKTIPLTKEEKGVWSVSVNEYLHGKYYTYTVENDEGTSEVVDPYAKSCGFNGLIGMRVDFDVINEQLKWDQVERPELSTFQNNVDASIYEMHIRDMTIDSTSGVSEKNRGNYLGLTEEGTSYTKDGKTVTTGLAHLKELGVSHVQILPFYDFNSVDEAKDGYNWGYDPLNYNCLEGSYSSNPEDGLNRIIEFKTMMKSLLENDIQVNMDVYYNHTAGTQDSNFEKIIPG
;
A
#
# COMPACT_ATOMS: atom_id res chain seq x y z
N MET A 1 22.98 41.64 -14.71
CA MET A 1 23.77 42.21 -13.59
C MET A 1 23.20 41.69 -12.28
N LYS A 2 24.09 41.20 -11.42
CA LYS A 2 23.89 40.71 -10.04
C LYS A 2 23.37 39.26 -9.88
N LYS A 3 24.21 38.28 -10.24
CA LYS A 3 24.42 37.07 -9.48
C LYS A 3 25.48 37.38 -8.44
N LYS A 4 25.16 37.34 -7.17
CA LYS A 4 26.10 37.14 -6.02
C LYS A 4 25.28 37.00 -4.75
N GLN A 5 25.63 35.96 -4.02
CA GLN A 5 25.28 35.62 -2.63
C GLN A 5 24.27 34.49 -2.47
N LEU A 6 24.78 33.30 -2.62
CA LEU A 6 24.31 32.14 -1.86
C LEU A 6 25.50 31.14 -1.76
N PHE A 7 26.57 31.57 -1.09
CA PHE A 7 27.70 30.71 -0.73
C PHE A 7 28.26 31.26 0.59
N LEU A 8 27.61 30.95 1.69
CA LEU A 8 28.18 31.05 3.04
C LEU A 8 27.18 30.54 4.08
N SER A 9 26.98 29.23 4.20
CA SER A 9 26.44 28.62 5.43
C SER A 9 26.68 27.12 5.53
N LEU A 10 27.60 26.56 4.74
CA LEU A 10 27.93 25.12 4.79
C LEU A 10 29.24 24.83 5.56
N PHE A 11 29.63 25.66 6.49
CA PHE A 11 30.91 25.52 7.19
C PHE A 11 30.82 25.58 8.70
N MET A 12 29.74 25.05 9.32
CA MET A 12 29.65 25.09 10.77
C MET A 12 29.15 23.81 11.47
N ILE A 13 29.01 22.70 10.77
CA ILE A 13 28.57 21.45 11.43
C ILE A 13 29.75 20.51 11.75
N THR A 14 30.88 20.61 11.05
CA THR A 14 32.01 19.71 11.28
C THR A 14 32.95 20.12 12.41
N THR A 15 32.73 21.23 13.13
CA THR A 15 33.62 21.70 14.22
C THR A 15 33.06 21.53 15.63
N LEU A 16 31.85 21.00 15.81
CA LEU A 16 31.27 20.78 17.15
C LEU A 16 31.64 19.42 17.79
N PHE A 17 32.38 18.56 17.11
CA PHE A 17 32.85 17.28 17.66
C PHE A 17 34.33 17.20 18.04
N SER A 18 34.98 18.33 18.33
CA SER A 18 36.39 18.33 18.78
C SER A 18 36.54 18.97 20.15
N CYS A 19 36.70 18.12 21.17
CA CYS A 19 37.34 18.37 22.47
C CYS A 19 37.13 19.74 23.14
N GLY A 20 36.16 19.84 24.01
CA GLY A 20 36.11 20.88 25.04
C GLY A 20 35.48 20.33 26.32
N ASN A 21 36.11 20.58 27.45
CA ASN A 21 35.88 20.17 28.82
C ASN A 21 34.44 19.77 29.19
N LYS A 22 34.38 18.68 29.97
CA LYS A 22 33.17 18.22 30.69
C LYS A 22 32.71 19.27 31.69
N ASP A 23 31.77 20.11 31.28
CA ASP A 23 30.89 20.84 32.19
C ASP A 23 29.52 20.93 31.51
N ASN A 24 28.59 20.09 31.97
CA ASN A 24 27.15 20.04 31.72
C ASN A 24 26.68 20.02 30.24
N PRO A 25 26.40 18.84 29.63
CA PRO A 25 25.96 18.72 28.21
C PRO A 25 24.59 19.36 27.90
N SER A 26 23.84 19.85 28.92
CA SER A 26 22.46 20.30 28.74
C SER A 26 22.29 21.74 28.27
N ASP A 27 23.34 22.58 28.36
CA ASP A 27 23.19 24.01 28.02
C ASP A 27 23.44 24.33 26.55
N ASP A 28 24.21 23.51 25.83
CA ASP A 28 24.55 23.74 24.42
C ASP A 28 23.41 23.42 23.44
N LEU A 29 22.45 22.60 23.84
CA LEU A 29 21.33 22.19 22.96
C LEU A 29 20.27 23.27 22.75
N LYS A 30 20.18 24.26 23.64
CA LYS A 30 19.19 25.35 23.56
C LYS A 30 19.46 26.32 22.40
N ASP A 31 20.70 26.38 21.95
CA ASP A 31 21.15 27.27 20.88
C ASP A 31 21.06 26.61 19.49
N LEU A 32 20.53 25.39 19.42
CA LEU A 32 20.35 24.70 18.14
C LEU A 32 19.28 25.39 17.29
N PRO A 33 19.49 25.54 15.98
CA PRO A 33 18.54 26.24 15.11
C PRO A 33 17.12 25.67 15.13
N TRP A 34 16.96 24.41 15.50
CA TRP A 34 15.67 23.73 15.58
C TRP A 34 15.06 23.68 16.98
N ALA A 35 15.71 24.27 17.99
CA ALA A 35 15.21 24.31 19.37
C ALA A 35 14.10 25.34 19.57
N GLU A 36 14.04 26.40 18.75
CA GLU A 36 13.10 27.50 18.91
C GLU A 36 11.64 27.03 18.95
N GLY A 37 10.91 27.39 20.00
CA GLY A 37 9.51 27.05 20.19
C GLY A 37 9.22 25.60 20.57
N ARG A 38 10.26 24.80 20.89
CA ARG A 38 10.15 23.38 21.23
C ARG A 38 10.74 23.08 22.60
N THR A 39 10.36 21.96 23.18
CA THR A 39 10.87 21.44 24.46
C THR A 39 11.94 20.38 24.21
N GLN A 40 13.05 20.45 24.92
CA GLN A 40 14.09 19.42 24.85
C GLN A 40 13.57 18.08 25.37
N VAL A 41 13.91 16.99 24.69
CA VAL A 41 13.64 15.63 25.17
C VAL A 41 14.37 15.42 26.51
N ASP A 42 13.62 14.99 27.52
CA ASP A 42 14.16 14.79 28.88
C ASP A 42 14.55 13.31 29.06
N GLU A 43 15.77 12.99 28.68
CA GLU A 43 16.32 11.63 28.83
C GLU A 43 16.54 11.20 30.27
N SER A 44 16.57 12.15 31.23
CA SER A 44 16.77 11.82 32.64
C SER A 44 15.61 11.03 33.25
N LYS A 45 14.47 10.98 32.58
CA LYS A 45 13.27 10.22 32.99
C LYS A 45 13.26 8.79 32.46
N LEU A 46 14.16 8.46 31.54
CA LEU A 46 14.27 7.10 31.00
C LEU A 46 14.91 6.17 32.04
N THR A 47 14.29 5.04 32.24
CA THR A 47 14.73 4.03 33.24
C THR A 47 15.48 2.87 32.61
N GLY A 48 15.32 2.67 31.31
CA GLY A 48 15.82 1.52 30.56
C GLY A 48 15.02 0.24 30.81
N GLU A 49 13.87 0.32 31.48
CA GLU A 49 13.02 -0.84 31.72
C GLU A 49 12.32 -1.29 30.42
N ILE A 50 12.30 -2.59 30.16
CA ILE A 50 11.62 -3.15 28.99
C ILE A 50 10.12 -3.24 29.27
N LEU A 51 9.36 -2.38 28.62
CA LEU A 51 7.91 -2.25 28.76
C LEU A 51 7.21 -2.52 27.43
N THR A 52 5.92 -2.78 27.50
CA THR A 52 5.07 -2.83 26.28
C THR A 52 5.17 -1.50 25.57
N THR A 53 5.37 -1.53 24.25
CA THR A 53 5.49 -0.34 23.43
C THR A 53 4.16 0.41 23.40
N THR A 54 4.19 1.65 23.83
CA THR A 54 3.01 2.53 23.88
C THR A 54 3.17 3.77 23.02
N LYS A 55 4.39 4.02 22.54
CA LYS A 55 4.76 5.25 21.85
C LYS A 55 5.80 4.99 20.77
N VAL A 56 5.64 5.65 19.62
CA VAL A 56 6.70 5.84 18.63
C VAL A 56 7.23 7.26 18.75
N ARG A 57 8.54 7.40 18.95
CA ARG A 57 9.24 8.68 18.95
C ARG A 57 9.95 8.85 17.63
N VAL A 58 9.55 9.87 16.90
CA VAL A 58 10.10 10.20 15.60
C VAL A 58 11.09 11.35 15.73
N HIS A 59 12.35 11.07 15.44
CA HIS A 59 13.43 12.06 15.34
C HIS A 59 13.62 12.42 13.87
N TYR A 60 13.59 13.72 13.56
CA TYR A 60 13.71 14.16 12.17
C TYR A 60 14.72 15.29 12.02
N THR A 61 15.72 15.07 11.17
CA THR A 61 16.72 16.07 10.85
C THR A 61 16.55 16.59 9.42
N ARG A 62 16.79 17.90 9.27
CA ARG A 62 16.77 18.59 7.97
C ARG A 62 18.07 19.39 7.80
N PRO A 63 19.01 18.97 6.93
CA PRO A 63 20.21 19.76 6.61
C PRO A 63 19.89 21.16 6.09
N SER A 64 18.71 21.36 5.48
CA SER A 64 18.24 22.69 5.05
C SER A 64 17.84 23.61 6.21
N LEU A 65 17.69 23.09 7.42
CA LEU A 65 17.27 23.78 8.67
C LEU A 65 15.88 24.48 8.56
N ASP A 66 15.07 24.14 7.57
CA ASP A 66 13.74 24.73 7.34
C ASP A 66 12.62 23.88 7.95
N TYR A 67 12.46 23.90 9.27
CA TYR A 67 11.45 23.09 9.96
C TYR A 67 10.06 23.71 10.00
N ALA A 68 9.87 24.93 9.46
CA ALA A 68 8.59 25.62 9.51
C ALA A 68 7.50 24.87 8.75
N ASN A 69 6.36 24.61 9.44
CA ASN A 69 5.18 23.92 8.89
C ASN A 69 5.39 22.44 8.53
N TRP A 70 6.53 21.86 8.85
CA TRP A 70 6.74 20.41 8.74
C TRP A 70 6.05 19.69 9.91
N ASN A 71 5.38 18.60 9.57
CA ASN A 71 4.69 17.73 10.51
C ASN A 71 4.70 16.27 10.00
N ILE A 72 4.19 15.40 10.81
CA ILE A 72 4.04 13.98 10.51
C ILE A 72 2.58 13.72 10.19
N TRP A 73 2.32 12.99 9.12
CA TRP A 73 1.05 12.30 8.88
C TRP A 73 1.26 10.83 9.14
N ALA A 74 0.49 10.23 10.07
CA ALA A 74 0.63 8.83 10.42
C ALA A 74 -0.73 8.14 10.53
N TRP A 75 -0.78 6.86 10.17
CA TRP A 75 -1.99 6.03 10.19
C TRP A 75 -1.68 4.60 10.61
N ALA A 76 -2.68 3.89 11.16
CA ALA A 76 -2.61 2.45 11.37
C ALA A 76 -2.55 1.74 10.02
N SER A 77 -1.65 0.76 9.87
CA SER A 77 -1.53 -0.06 8.64
C SER A 77 -1.91 -1.52 8.88
N GLU A 78 -1.52 -2.07 10.04
CA GLU A 78 -1.88 -3.44 10.43
C GLU A 78 -2.25 -3.49 11.92
N PRO A 79 -3.19 -4.34 12.31
CA PRO A 79 -3.92 -5.37 11.55
C PRO A 79 -5.03 -4.82 10.65
N VAL A 80 -5.43 -3.56 10.85
CA VAL A 80 -6.45 -2.86 10.05
C VAL A 80 -5.94 -1.47 9.74
N SER A 81 -6.05 -1.07 8.48
CA SER A 81 -5.73 0.29 8.07
C SER A 81 -6.79 1.26 8.58
N GLY A 82 -6.33 2.42 9.06
CA GLY A 82 -7.18 3.47 9.62
C GLY A 82 -6.94 4.82 8.96
N GLU A 83 -7.78 5.78 9.30
CA GLU A 83 -7.57 7.17 8.89
C GLU A 83 -6.28 7.73 9.51
N GLY A 84 -5.55 8.53 8.73
CA GLY A 84 -4.35 9.21 9.20
C GLY A 84 -4.66 10.44 10.06
N SER A 85 -3.69 10.79 10.87
CA SER A 85 -3.72 12.00 11.72
C SER A 85 -2.40 12.77 11.64
N SER A 86 -2.46 14.08 11.88
CA SER A 86 -1.30 14.96 11.89
C SER A 86 -0.69 15.07 13.26
N TYR A 87 0.65 14.90 13.38
CA TYR A 87 1.42 15.05 14.60
C TYR A 87 2.49 16.12 14.42
N GLN A 88 2.60 17.03 15.41
CA GLN A 88 3.52 18.17 15.32
C GLN A 88 4.85 17.85 16.00
N PHE A 89 5.92 18.40 15.48
CA PHE A 89 7.23 18.38 16.11
C PHE A 89 7.28 19.39 17.26
N SER A 90 6.88 18.96 18.46
CA SER A 90 6.85 19.80 19.68
C SER A 90 8.09 19.65 20.55
N LEU A 91 8.92 18.67 20.26
CA LEU A 91 10.13 18.37 20.99
C LEU A 91 11.35 18.56 20.08
N TYR A 92 12.55 18.55 20.68
CA TYR A 92 13.82 18.52 19.98
C TYR A 92 14.89 17.78 20.78
N ASP A 93 15.91 17.31 20.09
CA ASP A 93 17.15 16.75 20.66
C ASP A 93 18.38 17.16 19.84
N GLN A 94 19.50 16.48 20.06
CA GLN A 94 20.74 16.71 19.32
C GLN A 94 20.67 16.33 17.83
N TYR A 95 19.73 15.45 17.43
CA TYR A 95 19.58 15.00 16.05
C TYR A 95 18.70 15.94 15.22
N GLY A 96 17.66 16.52 15.83
CA GLY A 96 16.73 17.39 15.13
C GLY A 96 15.46 17.68 15.94
N VAL A 97 14.36 17.81 15.19
CA VAL A 97 13.03 17.95 15.80
C VAL A 97 12.43 16.59 16.10
N VAL A 98 11.61 16.53 17.18
CA VAL A 98 11.08 15.26 17.68
C VAL A 98 9.56 15.34 17.88
N SER A 99 8.87 14.25 17.60
CA SER A 99 7.45 14.06 17.87
C SER A 99 7.22 12.73 18.54
N ASP A 100 6.48 12.73 19.63
CA ASP A 100 5.99 11.53 20.31
C ASP A 100 4.58 11.21 19.79
N ILE A 101 4.41 10.04 19.19
CA ILE A 101 3.14 9.52 18.69
C ILE A 101 2.65 8.44 19.67
N ASP A 102 1.57 8.70 20.37
CA ASP A 102 0.94 7.75 21.29
C ASP A 102 0.14 6.72 20.47
N LEU A 103 0.43 5.44 20.65
CA LEU A 103 -0.20 4.36 19.88
C LEU A 103 -1.70 4.21 20.20
N SER A 104 -2.15 4.65 21.39
CA SER A 104 -3.58 4.66 21.73
C SER A 104 -4.42 5.61 20.87
N SER A 105 -3.77 6.58 20.19
CA SER A 105 -4.45 7.51 19.29
C SER A 105 -5.03 6.86 18.03
N PHE A 106 -4.57 5.67 17.67
CA PHE A 106 -5.02 4.96 16.46
C PHE A 106 -6.31 4.14 16.64
N ASN A 107 -6.84 4.04 17.87
CA ASN A 107 -8.05 3.26 18.18
C ASN A 107 -8.02 1.79 17.70
N VAL A 108 -6.83 1.18 17.70
CA VAL A 108 -6.59 -0.22 17.34
C VAL A 108 -6.07 -0.94 18.58
N ASP A 109 -6.64 -2.09 18.93
CA ASP A 109 -6.29 -2.81 20.17
C ASP A 109 -4.83 -3.26 20.21
N THR A 110 -4.26 -3.64 19.08
CA THR A 110 -2.85 -4.02 18.92
C THR A 110 -2.36 -3.53 17.57
N LEU A 111 -1.74 -2.36 17.54
CA LEU A 111 -1.12 -1.83 16.33
C LEU A 111 0.24 -2.50 16.13
N SER A 112 0.38 -3.25 15.04
CA SER A 112 1.64 -3.93 14.69
C SER A 112 2.44 -3.21 13.61
N LYS A 113 1.77 -2.39 12.78
CA LYS A 113 2.42 -1.63 11.71
C LYS A 113 1.72 -0.29 11.52
N MET A 114 2.49 0.75 11.32
CA MET A 114 1.97 2.08 10.98
C MET A 114 2.65 2.64 9.75
N GLY A 115 1.90 3.42 8.97
CA GLY A 115 2.42 4.25 7.90
C GLY A 115 2.79 5.65 8.40
N ILE A 116 3.80 6.27 7.78
CA ILE A 116 4.31 7.58 8.16
C ILE A 116 4.76 8.38 6.94
N ILE A 117 4.31 9.63 6.88
CA ILE A 117 4.72 10.62 5.88
C ILE A 117 5.19 11.88 6.59
N LEU A 118 6.37 12.36 6.25
CA LEU A 118 6.81 13.69 6.64
C LEU A 118 6.35 14.68 5.57
N ARG A 119 5.53 15.64 5.97
CA ARG A 119 4.93 16.60 5.05
C ARG A 119 5.00 18.03 5.57
N LYS A 120 4.95 18.98 4.64
CA LYS A 120 4.78 20.40 4.93
C LYS A 120 3.33 20.79 4.71
N SER A 121 2.71 21.35 5.74
CA SER A 121 1.32 21.78 5.71
C SER A 121 1.24 23.29 5.89
N THR A 122 0.52 23.98 5.01
CA THR A 122 0.26 25.42 5.09
C THR A 122 -1.24 25.68 5.35
N SER A 123 -1.61 26.92 5.64
CA SER A 123 -3.03 27.29 5.79
C SER A 123 -3.87 27.01 4.55
N ASP A 124 -3.25 27.04 3.37
CA ASP A 124 -3.92 26.97 2.07
C ASP A 124 -3.76 25.58 1.43
N ASN A 125 -2.81 24.77 1.89
CA ASN A 125 -2.56 23.43 1.37
C ASN A 125 -1.95 22.54 2.46
N GLU A 126 -2.70 21.56 2.94
CA GLU A 126 -2.21 20.59 3.93
C GLU A 126 -1.12 19.65 3.37
N TRP A 127 -1.01 19.53 2.07
CA TRP A 127 -0.05 18.70 1.35
C TRP A 127 0.83 19.55 0.42
N ALA A 128 1.37 20.64 0.95
CA ALA A 128 2.18 21.57 0.17
C ALA A 128 3.47 20.93 -0.35
N GLU A 129 4.05 20.02 0.43
CA GLU A 129 5.29 19.30 0.08
C GLU A 129 5.36 17.99 0.86
N LYS A 130 5.81 16.91 0.23
CA LYS A 130 6.25 15.67 0.89
C LYS A 130 7.77 15.65 1.01
N ASP A 131 8.29 15.05 2.06
CA ASP A 131 9.75 14.87 2.24
C ASP A 131 10.32 13.90 1.21
N VAL A 132 9.61 12.81 0.97
CA VAL A 132 9.85 11.82 -0.10
C VAL A 132 8.52 11.43 -0.72
N GLU A 133 8.53 10.98 -1.96
CA GLU A 133 7.29 10.63 -2.68
C GLU A 133 6.64 9.34 -2.17
N VAL A 134 7.44 8.41 -1.65
CA VAL A 134 6.99 7.09 -1.20
C VAL A 134 6.46 7.15 0.24
N ASP A 135 5.44 6.36 0.51
CA ASP A 135 4.95 6.15 1.87
C ASP A 135 5.89 5.19 2.61
N ARG A 136 6.21 5.51 3.86
CA ARG A 136 7.10 4.72 4.69
C ARG A 136 6.32 3.98 5.76
N PHE A 137 6.74 2.75 6.06
CA PHE A 137 6.08 1.91 7.03
C PHE A 137 7.05 1.43 8.10
N ILE A 138 6.58 1.34 9.33
CA ILE A 138 7.32 0.78 10.46
C ILE A 138 6.55 -0.36 11.09
N THR A 139 7.26 -1.45 11.39
CA THR A 139 6.75 -2.53 12.25
C THR A 139 7.03 -2.15 13.70
N ILE A 140 6.00 -2.16 14.53
CA ILE A 140 6.10 -1.73 15.93
C ILE A 140 6.49 -2.94 16.79
N PRO A 141 7.64 -2.90 17.47
CA PRO A 141 8.02 -3.96 18.40
C PRO A 141 7.02 -4.05 19.57
N GLU A 142 6.71 -5.27 20.02
CA GLU A 142 5.79 -5.48 21.16
C GLU A 142 6.31 -4.82 22.44
N LYS A 143 7.63 -4.81 22.64
CA LYS A 143 8.30 -4.26 23.82
C LYS A 143 9.54 -3.46 23.42
N THR A 144 9.72 -2.35 24.09
CA THR A 144 10.88 -1.45 23.93
C THR A 144 11.34 -0.91 25.27
N SER A 145 12.50 -0.28 25.29
CA SER A 145 12.98 0.44 26.47
C SER A 145 12.01 1.59 26.82
N ASP A 146 11.58 1.64 28.05
CA ASP A 146 10.59 2.62 28.57
C ASP A 146 9.27 2.65 27.77
N GLY A 147 8.97 1.61 26.99
CA GLY A 147 7.78 1.55 26.12
C GLY A 147 7.82 2.53 24.95
N ILE A 148 9.00 3.04 24.59
CA ILE A 148 9.22 3.99 23.50
C ILE A 148 9.99 3.31 22.37
N TYR A 149 9.47 3.41 21.15
CA TYR A 149 10.19 2.99 19.95
C TYR A 149 10.73 4.22 19.23
N ASP A 150 12.05 4.44 19.34
CA ASP A 150 12.74 5.55 18.70
C ASP A 150 13.07 5.22 17.26
N ILE A 151 12.69 6.11 16.34
CA ILE A 151 13.02 6.04 14.91
C ILE A 151 13.63 7.36 14.45
N TYR A 152 14.62 7.25 13.57
CA TYR A 152 15.41 8.38 13.06
C TYR A 152 15.19 8.53 11.57
N MET A 153 14.80 9.72 11.13
CA MET A 153 14.53 10.07 9.74
C MET A 153 15.30 11.31 9.34
N SER A 154 15.72 11.39 8.10
CA SER A 154 16.47 12.52 7.56
C SER A 154 15.82 13.02 6.28
N GLN A 155 15.88 14.34 6.05
CA GLN A 155 15.35 14.99 4.86
C GLN A 155 15.76 14.27 3.57
N GLY A 156 14.78 13.94 2.74
CA GLY A 156 14.98 13.32 1.43
C GLY A 156 15.43 11.86 1.47
N ARG A 157 15.47 11.22 2.65
CA ARG A 157 15.83 9.80 2.78
C ARG A 157 14.58 8.96 2.95
N GLU A 158 14.44 7.91 2.13
CA GLU A 158 13.32 6.96 2.22
C GLU A 158 13.46 6.03 3.43
N MET A 159 14.67 5.70 3.82
CA MET A 159 14.94 4.78 4.94
C MET A 159 14.59 5.38 6.30
N ILE A 160 14.14 4.51 7.20
CA ILE A 160 13.94 4.77 8.62
C ILE A 160 15.00 3.99 9.39
N TYR A 161 15.65 4.63 10.36
CA TYR A 161 16.74 4.06 11.15
C TYR A 161 16.33 3.91 12.61
N GLU A 162 16.91 2.94 13.31
CA GLU A 162 16.64 2.70 14.75
C GLU A 162 17.71 3.30 15.66
N SER A 163 18.71 3.95 15.10
CA SER A 163 19.74 4.65 15.88
C SER A 163 20.26 5.89 15.16
N ILE A 164 20.71 6.87 15.94
CA ILE A 164 21.35 8.09 15.43
C ILE A 164 22.65 7.78 14.67
N ASP A 165 23.39 6.77 15.13
CA ASP A 165 24.65 6.38 14.49
C ASP A 165 24.42 5.86 13.08
N GLU A 166 23.36 5.08 12.85
CA GLU A 166 23.00 4.60 11.52
C GLU A 166 22.45 5.72 10.64
N ALA A 167 21.58 6.54 11.20
CA ALA A 167 20.98 7.66 10.47
C ALA A 167 21.98 8.73 10.02
N SER A 168 23.11 8.85 10.72
CA SER A 168 24.17 9.84 10.45
C SER A 168 25.27 9.31 9.53
N LYS A 169 25.28 8.03 9.19
CA LYS A 169 26.31 7.46 8.29
C LYS A 169 26.12 7.92 6.85
N GLU A 170 27.25 8.14 6.18
CA GLU A 170 27.26 8.20 4.71
C GLU A 170 26.78 6.86 4.17
N THR A 171 25.79 6.87 3.27
CA THR A 171 25.16 5.64 2.76
C THR A 171 24.63 5.83 1.35
N ILE A 172 24.25 4.74 0.70
CA ILE A 172 23.41 4.76 -0.49
C ILE A 172 21.97 4.99 -0.02
N LEU A 173 21.34 6.08 -0.47
CA LEU A 173 19.97 6.41 -0.14
C LEU A 173 18.96 5.56 -0.90
N SER A 174 19.22 5.40 -2.18
CA SER A 174 18.43 4.55 -3.07
C SER A 174 19.24 4.15 -4.27
N SER A 175 18.88 3.02 -4.87
CA SER A 175 19.44 2.59 -6.14
C SER A 175 18.35 1.94 -6.99
N TYR A 176 18.24 2.36 -8.24
CA TYR A 176 17.23 1.84 -9.15
C TYR A 176 17.77 1.74 -10.58
N ALA A 177 17.29 0.74 -11.27
CA ALA A 177 17.54 0.58 -12.69
C ALA A 177 16.46 1.28 -13.50
N SER A 178 16.86 1.88 -14.62
CA SER A 178 15.94 2.38 -15.64
C SER A 178 16.42 1.98 -17.02
N PHE A 179 15.50 1.96 -17.99
CA PHE A 179 15.79 1.63 -19.38
C PHE A 179 15.63 2.87 -20.25
N ILE A 180 16.65 3.22 -21.03
CA ILE A 180 16.59 4.40 -21.90
C ILE A 180 15.73 4.05 -23.13
N LYS A 181 14.56 4.70 -23.25
CA LYS A 181 13.63 4.57 -24.39
C LYS A 181 14.03 5.48 -25.56
N ARG A 182 15.16 5.27 -26.23
CA ARG A 182 15.44 5.94 -27.51
C ARG A 182 16.07 4.95 -28.51
N GLY A 183 15.26 3.95 -28.89
CA GLY A 183 15.64 3.01 -29.96
C GLY A 183 16.53 1.85 -29.52
N GLU A 184 17.09 1.88 -28.33
CA GLU A 184 17.94 0.82 -27.76
C GLU A 184 17.57 0.64 -26.28
N GLU A 185 17.14 -0.55 -25.91
CA GLU A 185 16.93 -0.94 -24.52
C GLU A 185 18.30 -1.06 -23.85
N ARG A 186 18.73 0.01 -23.19
CA ARG A 186 19.97 0.01 -22.42
C ARG A 186 19.67 0.22 -20.96
N MET A 187 20.12 -0.70 -20.13
CA MET A 187 19.97 -0.58 -18.69
C MET A 187 20.93 0.47 -18.14
N THR A 188 20.40 1.33 -17.28
CA THR A 188 21.17 2.23 -16.42
C THR A 188 20.85 1.93 -14.97
N ALA A 189 21.85 2.07 -14.09
CA ALA A 189 21.62 2.06 -12.66
C ALA A 189 21.85 3.46 -12.11
N ASN A 190 20.85 4.00 -11.38
CA ASN A 190 20.93 5.30 -10.74
C ASN A 190 21.13 5.09 -9.24
N VAL A 191 22.14 5.70 -8.67
CA VAL A 191 22.56 5.53 -7.27
C VAL A 191 22.56 6.88 -6.60
N ASN A 192 21.64 7.09 -5.68
CA ASN A 192 21.53 8.29 -4.87
C ASN A 192 22.35 8.12 -3.59
N LEU A 193 23.23 9.06 -3.31
CA LEU A 193 24.17 8.99 -2.19
C LEU A 193 23.85 10.03 -1.12
N SER A 194 24.00 9.64 0.14
CA SER A 194 24.10 10.59 1.25
C SER A 194 25.56 10.96 1.46
N ILE A 195 25.93 12.12 0.95
CA ILE A 195 27.30 12.64 1.06
C ILE A 195 27.23 14.03 1.63
N ASP A 196 27.80 14.25 2.83
CA ASP A 196 27.87 15.56 3.47
C ASP A 196 28.97 16.41 2.82
N GLY A 197 28.61 17.13 1.74
CA GLY A 197 29.48 18.14 1.11
C GLY A 197 30.78 17.63 0.50
N LYS A 198 30.93 16.32 0.34
CA LYS A 198 32.09 15.70 -0.33
C LYS A 198 31.84 15.57 -1.82
N GLU A 199 32.92 15.60 -2.59
CA GLU A 199 32.88 15.32 -4.03
C GLU A 199 32.59 13.85 -4.29
N ILE A 200 31.71 13.59 -5.27
CA ILE A 200 31.36 12.22 -5.69
C ILE A 200 32.46 11.70 -6.63
N GLU A 201 33.07 10.59 -6.26
CA GLU A 201 34.12 9.95 -7.04
C GLU A 201 33.55 8.79 -7.87
N ALA A 202 33.46 8.99 -9.18
CA ALA A 202 32.92 7.98 -10.12
C ALA A 202 33.65 6.62 -10.05
N GLY A 203 34.92 6.59 -9.68
CA GLY A 203 35.71 5.37 -9.55
C GLY A 203 35.40 4.53 -8.29
N LYS A 204 34.54 5.02 -7.40
CA LYS A 204 34.16 4.33 -6.15
C LYS A 204 32.83 3.56 -6.25
N VAL A 205 32.13 3.65 -7.38
CA VAL A 205 30.93 2.88 -7.62
C VAL A 205 31.25 1.62 -8.41
N SER A 206 30.58 0.52 -8.05
CA SER A 206 30.63 -0.75 -8.80
C SER A 206 29.25 -1.39 -8.83
N ILE A 207 28.99 -2.20 -9.88
CA ILE A 207 27.71 -2.89 -10.10
C ILE A 207 27.96 -4.38 -10.26
N TYR A 208 27.05 -5.19 -9.71
CA TYR A 208 27.19 -6.64 -9.63
C TYR A 208 25.91 -7.33 -10.12
N GLU A 209 26.07 -8.49 -10.75
CA GLU A 209 25.04 -9.45 -11.08
C GLU A 209 25.32 -10.72 -10.26
N ASP A 210 24.39 -11.12 -9.37
CA ASP A 210 24.55 -12.26 -8.44
C ASP A 210 25.93 -12.28 -7.73
N GLY A 211 26.41 -11.09 -7.31
CA GLY A 211 27.69 -10.93 -6.62
C GLY A 211 28.93 -10.94 -7.54
N THR A 212 28.75 -11.08 -8.85
CA THR A 212 29.84 -10.97 -9.85
C THR A 212 29.86 -9.56 -10.41
N GLU A 213 31.01 -8.89 -10.34
CA GLU A 213 31.14 -7.53 -10.87
C GLU A 213 30.96 -7.50 -12.40
N ILE A 214 30.10 -6.58 -12.85
CA ILE A 214 29.87 -6.33 -14.26
C ILE A 214 30.96 -5.41 -14.78
N ALA A 215 31.67 -5.79 -15.84
CA ALA A 215 32.73 -4.97 -16.41
C ALA A 215 32.24 -4.11 -17.59
N GLY A 216 32.98 -3.04 -17.92
CA GLY A 216 32.79 -2.26 -19.16
C GLY A 216 31.66 -1.20 -19.08
N TYR A 217 31.08 -0.94 -17.93
CA TYR A 217 30.15 0.17 -17.72
C TYR A 217 30.89 1.53 -17.75
N THR A 218 30.12 2.59 -17.97
CA THR A 218 30.57 3.98 -17.82
C THR A 218 29.69 4.70 -16.80
N THR A 219 30.21 5.79 -16.23
CA THR A 219 29.51 6.52 -15.16
C THR A 219 29.33 7.98 -15.52
N ASN A 220 28.18 8.56 -15.12
CA ASN A 220 27.94 9.99 -15.10
C ASN A 220 27.71 10.43 -13.65
N VAL A 221 28.36 11.51 -13.23
CA VAL A 221 28.16 12.08 -11.89
C VAL A 221 27.32 13.32 -11.98
N PHE A 222 26.31 13.40 -11.11
CA PHE A 222 25.40 14.54 -10.97
C PHE A 222 25.55 15.13 -9.56
N GLU A 223 26.54 15.98 -9.36
CA GLU A 223 26.89 16.53 -8.05
C GLU A 223 25.74 17.29 -7.38
N SER A 224 24.93 18.02 -8.16
CA SER A 224 23.80 18.82 -7.65
C SER A 224 22.68 17.98 -7.03
N SER A 225 22.59 16.71 -7.37
CA SER A 225 21.60 15.76 -6.86
C SER A 225 22.21 14.61 -6.07
N SER A 226 23.52 14.65 -5.80
CA SER A 226 24.28 13.57 -5.12
C SER A 226 24.03 12.18 -5.73
N MET A 227 23.99 12.11 -7.07
CA MET A 227 23.65 10.90 -7.83
C MET A 227 24.78 10.47 -8.75
N ILE A 228 25.02 9.16 -8.83
CA ILE A 228 25.82 8.52 -9.88
C ILE A 228 24.88 7.70 -10.77
N GLN A 229 25.00 7.88 -12.07
CA GLN A 229 24.38 7.02 -13.06
C GLN A 229 25.42 6.09 -13.65
N ILE A 230 25.17 4.79 -13.61
CA ILE A 230 25.97 3.75 -14.26
C ILE A 230 25.26 3.37 -15.55
N LEU A 231 25.97 3.43 -16.67
CA LEU A 231 25.49 3.02 -17.98
C LEU A 231 26.14 1.68 -18.33
N LEU A 232 25.38 0.62 -18.34
CA LEU A 232 25.85 -0.71 -18.71
C LEU A 232 26.28 -0.76 -20.19
N PRO A 233 27.12 -1.72 -20.59
CA PRO A 233 27.47 -1.92 -22.01
C PRO A 233 26.23 -2.08 -22.88
N GLN A 234 26.28 -1.62 -24.12
CA GLN A 234 25.14 -1.65 -25.04
C GLN A 234 24.71 -3.09 -25.41
N ASP A 235 25.64 -4.02 -25.36
CA ASP A 235 25.46 -5.45 -25.61
C ASP A 235 25.23 -6.25 -24.33
N PHE A 236 25.01 -5.57 -23.17
CA PHE A 236 24.70 -6.25 -21.93
C PHE A 236 23.29 -6.84 -21.98
N GLU A 237 23.20 -8.18 -21.90
CA GLU A 237 21.94 -8.89 -21.80
C GLU A 237 21.50 -8.97 -20.34
N TYR A 238 20.41 -8.28 -20.03
CA TYR A 238 19.83 -8.29 -18.71
C TYR A 238 19.10 -9.61 -18.43
N ASP A 239 19.45 -10.27 -17.32
CA ASP A 239 18.76 -11.46 -16.84
C ASP A 239 17.77 -11.11 -15.72
N PHE A 240 16.47 -11.19 -16.00
CA PHE A 240 15.38 -10.85 -15.08
C PHE A 240 15.29 -11.76 -13.84
N GLU A 241 16.00 -12.87 -13.80
CA GLU A 241 15.99 -13.83 -12.71
C GLU A 241 17.18 -13.66 -11.76
N LYS A 242 18.07 -12.68 -12.06
CA LYS A 242 19.25 -12.39 -11.27
C LYS A 242 19.11 -11.14 -10.43
N LYS A 243 19.81 -11.14 -9.31
CA LYS A 243 19.89 -10.00 -8.42
C LYS A 243 20.98 -9.05 -8.88
N TYR A 244 20.62 -7.76 -9.00
CA TYR A 244 21.57 -6.69 -9.31
C TYR A 244 21.80 -5.85 -8.06
N THR A 245 23.08 -5.61 -7.73
CA THR A 245 23.48 -4.77 -6.60
C THR A 245 24.51 -3.73 -7.03
N VAL A 246 24.52 -2.61 -6.36
CA VAL A 246 25.53 -1.58 -6.49
C VAL A 246 26.27 -1.41 -5.19
N LYS A 247 27.56 -1.08 -5.27
CA LYS A 247 28.38 -0.72 -4.11
C LYS A 247 28.97 0.65 -4.33
N TYR A 248 29.07 1.41 -3.23
CA TYR A 248 29.83 2.65 -3.21
C TYR A 248 30.78 2.66 -2.02
N GLU A 249 32.06 2.94 -2.28
CA GLU A 249 33.11 3.02 -1.27
C GLU A 249 33.25 4.47 -0.77
N PHE A 250 32.56 4.83 0.32
CA PHE A 250 32.70 6.13 0.98
C PHE A 250 34.09 6.28 1.61
N SER A 251 34.57 5.20 2.22
CA SER A 251 35.92 5.04 2.72
C SER A 251 36.29 3.56 2.77
N SER A 252 37.58 3.24 3.04
CA SER A 252 38.03 1.85 3.21
C SER A 252 37.29 1.08 4.35
N SER A 253 36.70 1.80 5.28
CA SER A 253 35.89 1.24 6.40
C SER A 253 34.40 1.42 6.24
N ASN A 254 33.92 2.13 5.22
CA ASN A 254 32.52 2.38 4.93
C ASN A 254 32.22 2.10 3.45
N ILE A 255 31.88 0.85 3.15
CA ILE A 255 31.44 0.39 1.84
C ILE A 255 29.97 0.01 1.97
N CYS A 256 29.10 0.72 1.27
CA CYS A 256 27.67 0.44 1.26
C CYS A 256 27.28 -0.35 0.02
N GLU A 257 26.35 -1.27 0.18
CA GLU A 257 25.75 -2.04 -0.89
C GLU A 257 24.22 -1.82 -0.89
N SER A 258 23.62 -1.74 -2.07
CA SER A 258 22.19 -1.61 -2.24
C SER A 258 21.72 -2.47 -3.41
N THR A 259 20.56 -3.11 -3.25
CA THR A 259 19.91 -3.83 -4.34
C THR A 259 19.25 -2.84 -5.28
N LEU A 260 19.41 -3.02 -6.58
CA LEU A 260 18.74 -2.20 -7.59
C LEU A 260 17.25 -2.51 -7.63
N VAL A 261 16.43 -1.52 -7.37
CA VAL A 261 14.99 -1.57 -7.68
C VAL A 261 14.82 -1.42 -9.18
N LEU A 262 14.01 -2.29 -9.77
CA LEU A 262 13.89 -2.42 -11.21
C LEU A 262 12.69 -1.65 -11.76
N TYR A 263 12.70 -0.32 -11.67
CA TYR A 263 11.67 0.51 -12.29
C TYR A 263 11.70 0.36 -13.82
N ASP A 264 10.55 0.46 -14.46
CA ASP A 264 10.37 0.42 -15.92
C ASP A 264 10.74 -0.90 -16.63
N ILE A 265 11.32 -1.88 -15.95
CA ILE A 265 11.71 -3.16 -16.56
C ILE A 265 10.50 -3.87 -17.19
N TYR A 266 9.34 -3.77 -16.54
CA TYR A 266 8.10 -4.40 -16.98
C TYR A 266 7.55 -3.82 -18.28
N ASN A 267 8.00 -2.62 -18.65
CA ASN A 267 7.63 -1.93 -19.88
C ASN A 267 8.62 -2.20 -21.03
N THR A 268 9.61 -3.06 -20.82
CA THR A 268 10.58 -3.41 -21.86
C THR A 268 10.04 -4.47 -22.82
N THR A 269 10.50 -4.42 -24.07
CA THR A 269 10.13 -5.43 -25.08
C THR A 269 10.62 -6.81 -24.66
N SER A 270 11.82 -6.92 -24.15
CA SER A 270 12.45 -8.17 -23.71
C SER A 270 11.70 -8.80 -22.54
N PHE A 271 11.23 -8.00 -21.56
CA PHE A 271 10.38 -8.52 -20.49
C PHE A 271 9.07 -9.06 -21.07
N GLY A 272 8.41 -8.30 -21.95
CA GLY A 272 7.18 -8.74 -22.61
C GLY A 272 7.37 -10.03 -23.39
N GLU A 273 8.44 -10.14 -24.19
CA GLU A 273 8.75 -11.36 -24.95
C GLU A 273 8.97 -12.58 -24.04
N LYS A 274 9.64 -12.39 -22.90
CA LYS A 274 9.91 -13.47 -21.93
C LYS A 274 8.66 -13.86 -21.14
N TYR A 275 7.86 -12.89 -20.65
CA TYR A 275 6.87 -13.11 -19.59
C TYR A 275 5.42 -12.80 -19.96
N ASN A 276 5.14 -12.26 -21.16
CA ASN A 276 3.75 -12.00 -21.55
C ASN A 276 2.95 -13.30 -21.62
N TYR A 277 2.04 -13.47 -20.67
CA TYR A 277 1.13 -14.60 -20.60
C TYR A 277 -0.22 -14.22 -21.21
N SER A 278 -0.65 -15.00 -22.20
CA SER A 278 -1.89 -14.75 -22.95
C SER A 278 -3.04 -15.72 -22.59
N GLY A 279 -2.83 -16.57 -21.56
CA GLY A 279 -3.89 -17.47 -21.07
C GLY A 279 -4.96 -16.70 -20.31
N ASP A 280 -6.14 -17.29 -20.23
CA ASP A 280 -7.33 -16.77 -19.52
C ASP A 280 -7.62 -17.53 -18.21
N ASP A 281 -6.65 -18.28 -17.71
CA ASP A 281 -6.78 -19.21 -16.59
C ASP A 281 -5.95 -18.84 -15.34
N LEU A 282 -5.50 -17.57 -15.23
CA LEU A 282 -4.90 -17.06 -14.00
C LEU A 282 -5.92 -17.01 -12.85
N GLY A 283 -5.42 -17.15 -11.64
CA GLY A 283 -6.25 -17.33 -10.46
C GLY A 283 -6.69 -18.78 -10.28
N VAL A 284 -7.95 -19.00 -10.07
CA VAL A 284 -8.49 -20.33 -9.72
C VAL A 284 -9.48 -20.83 -10.76
N THR A 285 -9.22 -22.02 -11.30
CA THR A 285 -10.11 -22.70 -12.23
C THR A 285 -10.49 -24.11 -11.73
N PHE A 286 -11.58 -24.64 -12.25
CA PHE A 286 -12.05 -25.99 -11.93
C PHE A 286 -11.94 -26.90 -13.14
N SER A 287 -11.61 -28.15 -12.90
CA SER A 287 -11.81 -29.16 -13.94
C SER A 287 -13.30 -29.30 -14.27
N ASN A 288 -13.62 -29.71 -15.50
CA ASN A 288 -15.00 -29.89 -15.96
C ASN A 288 -15.85 -30.83 -15.08
N ASN A 289 -15.22 -31.82 -14.47
CA ASN A 289 -15.89 -32.75 -13.54
C ASN A 289 -15.91 -32.25 -12.09
N LYS A 290 -15.37 -31.05 -11.82
CA LYS A 290 -15.26 -30.40 -10.49
C LYS A 290 -14.51 -31.25 -9.43
N LEU A 291 -13.68 -32.22 -9.83
CA LEU A 291 -12.89 -33.03 -8.90
C LEU A 291 -11.50 -32.44 -8.62
N THR A 292 -11.03 -31.52 -9.46
CA THR A 292 -9.73 -30.87 -9.33
C THR A 292 -9.89 -29.37 -9.36
N THR A 293 -9.09 -28.73 -8.53
CA THR A 293 -8.92 -27.29 -8.50
C THR A 293 -7.52 -26.92 -8.93
N ASN A 294 -7.42 -26.02 -9.89
CA ASN A 294 -6.17 -25.50 -10.38
C ASN A 294 -5.99 -24.07 -9.89
N PHE A 295 -4.78 -23.78 -9.43
CA PHE A 295 -4.36 -22.46 -8.97
C PHE A 295 -3.20 -22.00 -9.85
N LYS A 296 -3.28 -20.78 -10.40
CA LYS A 296 -2.23 -20.17 -11.19
C LYS A 296 -1.98 -18.73 -10.75
N LEU A 297 -0.72 -18.43 -10.49
CA LEU A 297 -0.26 -17.08 -10.19
C LEU A 297 0.78 -16.66 -11.22
N TRP A 298 0.65 -15.47 -11.79
CA TRP A 298 1.70 -14.84 -12.57
C TRP A 298 2.62 -14.06 -11.65
N ALA A 299 3.82 -14.60 -11.43
CA ALA A 299 4.86 -14.04 -10.57
C ALA A 299 6.23 -14.25 -11.23
N PRO A 300 6.52 -13.52 -12.33
CA PRO A 300 7.61 -13.83 -13.26
C PRO A 300 8.99 -13.78 -12.61
N ILE A 301 9.20 -12.87 -11.65
CA ILE A 301 10.49 -12.65 -10.98
C ILE A 301 10.59 -13.36 -9.63
N SER A 302 9.57 -14.13 -9.24
CA SER A 302 9.62 -14.90 -7.99
C SER A 302 10.56 -16.09 -8.09
N LYS A 303 11.27 -16.37 -7.00
CA LYS A 303 12.17 -17.52 -6.82
C LYS A 303 11.41 -18.76 -6.38
N SER A 304 10.40 -18.55 -5.54
CA SER A 304 9.49 -19.59 -5.09
C SER A 304 8.10 -19.03 -4.85
N VAL A 305 7.08 -19.88 -5.04
CA VAL A 305 5.68 -19.59 -4.71
C VAL A 305 5.10 -20.79 -3.98
N THR A 306 4.45 -20.53 -2.84
CA THR A 306 3.80 -21.57 -2.03
C THR A 306 2.32 -21.21 -1.85
N PHE A 307 1.44 -22.15 -2.11
CA PHE A 307 0.02 -22.06 -1.83
C PHE A 307 -0.24 -22.36 -0.35
N ASN A 308 -1.02 -21.51 0.32
CA ASN A 308 -1.42 -21.65 1.71
C ASN A 308 -2.93 -21.83 1.81
N PHE A 309 -3.36 -22.87 2.49
CA PHE A 309 -4.76 -23.21 2.66
C PHE A 309 -5.23 -22.91 4.08
N TYR A 310 -6.39 -22.22 4.22
CA TYR A 310 -6.92 -21.77 5.50
C TYR A 310 -8.30 -22.32 5.78
N ASN A 311 -8.63 -22.50 7.07
CA ASN A 311 -9.96 -22.90 7.51
C ASN A 311 -10.97 -21.75 7.47
N SER A 312 -10.53 -20.52 7.71
CA SER A 312 -11.39 -19.34 7.73
C SER A 312 -10.73 -18.17 7.00
N GLY A 313 -11.53 -17.16 6.64
CA GLY A 313 -11.07 -15.94 5.97
C GLY A 313 -10.59 -14.84 6.92
N THR A 314 -10.64 -15.06 8.24
CA THR A 314 -10.21 -14.08 9.24
C THR A 314 -8.75 -14.29 9.59
N LYS A 315 -7.88 -13.32 9.28
CA LYS A 315 -6.47 -13.38 9.65
C LYS A 315 -6.31 -13.20 11.16
N SER A 316 -5.64 -14.14 11.82
CA SER A 316 -5.35 -14.10 13.25
C SER A 316 -4.14 -14.97 13.59
N GLU A 317 -3.59 -14.80 14.78
CA GLU A 317 -2.49 -15.67 15.25
C GLU A 317 -2.87 -17.15 15.35
N THR A 318 -4.13 -17.45 15.56
CA THR A 318 -4.64 -18.82 15.68
C THR A 318 -5.08 -19.42 14.34
N ASN A 319 -5.38 -18.61 13.33
CA ASN A 319 -5.73 -19.05 11.98
C ASN A 319 -4.46 -19.16 11.13
N LYS A 320 -3.72 -20.24 11.29
CA LYS A 320 -2.53 -20.56 10.49
C LYS A 320 -2.91 -21.43 9.30
N PRO A 321 -2.07 -21.47 8.25
CA PRO A 321 -2.28 -22.40 7.14
C PRO A 321 -2.38 -23.84 7.65
N ILE A 322 -3.44 -24.54 7.30
CA ILE A 322 -3.63 -25.96 7.62
C ILE A 322 -2.89 -26.88 6.66
N LYS A 323 -2.53 -26.36 5.50
CA LYS A 323 -1.76 -27.06 4.47
C LYS A 323 -1.03 -26.03 3.62
N THR A 324 0.21 -26.32 3.26
CA THR A 324 1.00 -25.54 2.32
C THR A 324 1.49 -26.45 1.19
N ILE A 325 1.50 -25.95 -0.05
CA ILE A 325 1.92 -26.73 -1.22
C ILE A 325 2.79 -25.80 -2.10
N PRO A 326 4.05 -26.17 -2.40
CA PRO A 326 4.85 -25.42 -3.35
C PRO A 326 4.23 -25.50 -4.76
N LEU A 327 4.25 -24.39 -5.49
CA LEU A 327 3.84 -24.33 -6.88
C LEU A 327 5.01 -24.70 -7.79
N THR A 328 4.67 -25.18 -8.97
CA THR A 328 5.63 -25.43 -10.06
C THR A 328 5.71 -24.21 -10.96
N LYS A 329 6.93 -23.74 -11.24
CA LYS A 329 7.17 -22.68 -12.22
C LYS A 329 6.94 -23.23 -13.63
N GLU A 330 6.11 -22.55 -14.38
CA GLU A 330 5.80 -22.83 -15.79
C GLU A 330 6.45 -21.76 -16.70
N GLU A 331 6.20 -21.86 -17.98
CA GLU A 331 6.63 -20.84 -18.95
C GLU A 331 5.93 -19.50 -18.68
N LYS A 332 6.51 -18.41 -19.18
CA LYS A 332 5.96 -17.04 -19.09
C LYS A 332 5.79 -16.51 -17.66
N GLY A 333 6.53 -17.03 -16.70
CA GLY A 333 6.50 -16.57 -15.31
C GLY A 333 5.26 -16.98 -14.53
N VAL A 334 4.53 -17.96 -15.02
CA VAL A 334 3.37 -18.52 -14.32
C VAL A 334 3.83 -19.58 -13.33
N TRP A 335 3.17 -19.63 -12.18
CA TRP A 335 3.33 -20.66 -11.17
C TRP A 335 2.01 -21.38 -10.97
N SER A 336 2.02 -22.71 -10.90
CA SER A 336 0.79 -23.47 -10.81
C SER A 336 0.84 -24.64 -9.83
N VAL A 337 -0.34 -25.02 -9.36
CA VAL A 337 -0.60 -26.25 -8.62
C VAL A 337 -2.01 -26.76 -8.87
N SER A 338 -2.15 -28.09 -8.98
CA SER A 338 -3.47 -28.75 -9.06
C SER A 338 -3.74 -29.53 -7.77
N VAL A 339 -4.89 -29.32 -7.18
CA VAL A 339 -5.36 -30.02 -5.98
C VAL A 339 -6.54 -30.91 -6.35
N ASN A 340 -6.44 -32.22 -6.06
CA ASN A 340 -7.49 -33.19 -6.36
C ASN A 340 -8.64 -33.13 -5.33
N GLU A 341 -9.20 -31.97 -5.18
CA GLU A 341 -10.33 -31.66 -4.30
C GLU A 341 -11.18 -30.55 -4.92
N TYR A 342 -12.47 -30.57 -4.65
CA TYR A 342 -13.38 -29.48 -4.96
C TYR A 342 -13.37 -28.45 -3.83
N LEU A 343 -12.79 -27.28 -4.06
CA LEU A 343 -12.49 -26.32 -3.00
C LEU A 343 -13.38 -25.08 -3.00
N HIS A 344 -14.62 -25.12 -3.50
CA HIS A 344 -15.54 -24.00 -3.44
C HIS A 344 -15.75 -23.50 -2.00
N GLY A 345 -15.71 -22.18 -1.78
CA GLY A 345 -15.88 -21.55 -0.48
C GLY A 345 -14.68 -21.73 0.47
N LYS A 346 -13.51 -22.16 -0.03
CA LYS A 346 -12.30 -22.33 0.77
C LYS A 346 -11.36 -21.16 0.62
N TYR A 347 -10.61 -20.87 1.69
CA TYR A 347 -9.74 -19.72 1.82
C TYR A 347 -8.29 -20.07 1.52
N TYR A 348 -7.56 -19.13 0.90
CA TYR A 348 -6.16 -19.33 0.52
C TYR A 348 -5.41 -18.03 0.34
N THR A 349 -4.08 -18.12 0.44
CA THR A 349 -3.12 -17.09 0.03
C THR A 349 -1.97 -17.73 -0.71
N TYR A 350 -1.07 -16.91 -1.24
CA TYR A 350 0.24 -17.34 -1.67
C TYR A 350 1.32 -16.74 -0.77
N THR A 351 2.39 -17.50 -0.54
CA THR A 351 3.66 -16.97 -0.08
C THR A 351 4.58 -16.88 -1.28
N VAL A 352 5.03 -15.68 -1.59
CA VAL A 352 5.97 -15.40 -2.68
C VAL A 352 7.33 -15.01 -2.12
N GLU A 353 8.40 -15.48 -2.74
CA GLU A 353 9.77 -15.12 -2.43
C GLU A 353 10.41 -14.49 -3.67
N ASN A 354 10.93 -13.29 -3.53
CA ASN A 354 11.66 -12.55 -4.56
C ASN A 354 12.89 -11.86 -3.95
N ASP A 355 13.52 -10.94 -4.65
CA ASP A 355 14.74 -10.26 -4.16
C ASP A 355 14.48 -9.32 -2.98
N GLU A 356 13.25 -8.83 -2.81
CA GLU A 356 12.84 -7.98 -1.68
C GLU A 356 12.50 -8.79 -0.42
N GLY A 357 12.42 -10.12 -0.54
CA GLY A 357 12.15 -11.01 0.58
C GLY A 357 10.98 -11.96 0.38
N THR A 358 10.39 -12.39 1.49
CA THR A 358 9.26 -13.32 1.50
C THR A 358 8.01 -12.61 2.01
N SER A 359 6.94 -12.65 1.21
CA SER A 359 5.65 -12.02 1.53
C SER A 359 4.49 -12.99 1.37
N GLU A 360 3.50 -12.87 2.25
CA GLU A 360 2.21 -13.51 2.07
C GLU A 360 1.25 -12.53 1.38
N VAL A 361 0.59 -12.99 0.31
CA VAL A 361 -0.24 -12.15 -0.57
C VAL A 361 -1.58 -12.79 -0.87
N VAL A 362 -2.60 -11.97 -1.06
CA VAL A 362 -3.87 -12.39 -1.64
C VAL A 362 -3.70 -12.50 -3.16
N ASP A 363 -4.30 -13.51 -3.75
CA ASP A 363 -4.32 -13.69 -5.21
C ASP A 363 -4.99 -12.48 -5.88
N PRO A 364 -4.30 -11.75 -6.78
CA PRO A 364 -4.93 -10.65 -7.52
C PRO A 364 -6.16 -11.05 -8.34
N TYR A 365 -6.29 -12.33 -8.65
CA TYR A 365 -7.44 -12.91 -9.36
C TYR A 365 -8.49 -13.54 -8.45
N ALA A 366 -8.34 -13.46 -7.13
CA ALA A 366 -9.35 -13.95 -6.19
C ALA A 366 -10.71 -13.30 -6.49
N LYS A 367 -11.76 -14.12 -6.50
CA LYS A 367 -13.13 -13.67 -6.82
C LYS A 367 -13.95 -13.32 -5.57
N SER A 368 -13.40 -13.58 -4.41
CA SER A 368 -13.85 -13.12 -3.12
C SER A 368 -12.72 -13.21 -2.11
N CYS A 369 -12.91 -12.60 -0.98
CA CYS A 369 -12.01 -12.65 0.16
C CYS A 369 -12.80 -12.79 1.47
N GLY A 370 -12.09 -13.13 2.53
CA GLY A 370 -12.62 -13.12 3.89
C GLY A 370 -12.51 -11.74 4.52
N PHE A 371 -12.61 -11.71 5.83
CA PHE A 371 -12.67 -10.52 6.65
C PHE A 371 -11.51 -9.55 6.38
N ASN A 372 -11.85 -8.28 6.15
CA ASN A 372 -10.92 -7.18 5.83
C ASN A 372 -10.02 -7.48 4.60
N GLY A 373 -10.45 -8.32 3.66
CA GLY A 373 -9.72 -8.57 2.43
C GLY A 373 -8.38 -9.34 2.56
N LEU A 374 -8.05 -9.88 3.74
CA LEU A 374 -6.70 -10.36 4.05
C LEU A 374 -6.42 -11.81 3.61
N ILE A 375 -7.43 -12.58 3.27
CA ILE A 375 -7.30 -13.97 2.79
C ILE A 375 -8.28 -14.18 1.64
N GLY A 376 -7.79 -14.55 0.47
CA GLY A 376 -8.60 -14.80 -0.71
C GLY A 376 -9.49 -16.03 -0.55
N MET A 377 -10.61 -16.04 -1.26
CA MET A 377 -11.53 -17.19 -1.28
C MET A 377 -11.71 -17.68 -2.71
N ARG A 378 -11.82 -18.96 -2.81
CA ARG A 378 -12.15 -19.63 -4.04
C ARG A 378 -13.64 -19.77 -4.26
N VAL A 379 -14.13 -19.31 -5.41
CA VAL A 379 -15.54 -19.25 -5.75
C VAL A 379 -15.84 -20.04 -7.02
N ASP A 380 -16.83 -20.92 -6.93
CA ASP A 380 -17.51 -21.51 -8.10
C ASP A 380 -18.83 -20.76 -8.30
N PHE A 381 -18.88 -19.91 -9.32
CA PHE A 381 -20.07 -19.11 -9.61
C PHE A 381 -21.27 -19.93 -10.08
N ASP A 382 -21.07 -21.12 -10.65
CA ASP A 382 -22.18 -21.99 -11.05
C ASP A 382 -23.05 -22.34 -9.85
N VAL A 383 -22.43 -22.62 -8.69
CA VAL A 383 -23.16 -22.95 -7.45
C VAL A 383 -24.00 -21.77 -6.97
N ILE A 384 -23.42 -20.56 -7.00
CA ILE A 384 -24.12 -19.34 -6.58
C ILE A 384 -25.23 -18.99 -7.58
N ASN A 385 -24.94 -19.13 -8.88
CA ASN A 385 -25.90 -18.84 -9.93
C ASN A 385 -27.11 -19.79 -9.87
N GLU A 386 -26.87 -21.07 -9.64
CA GLU A 386 -27.94 -22.05 -9.45
C GLU A 386 -28.77 -21.71 -8.21
N GLN A 387 -28.16 -21.43 -7.07
CA GLN A 387 -28.81 -21.04 -5.82
C GLN A 387 -29.74 -19.82 -6.01
N LEU A 388 -29.25 -18.79 -6.70
CA LEU A 388 -29.96 -17.53 -6.93
C LEU A 388 -30.89 -17.59 -8.16
N LYS A 389 -30.88 -18.68 -8.92
CA LYS A 389 -31.55 -18.78 -10.22
C LYS A 389 -31.17 -17.64 -11.15
N TRP A 390 -29.84 -17.34 -11.18
CA TRP A 390 -29.31 -16.17 -11.87
C TRP A 390 -29.54 -16.19 -13.37
N ASP A 391 -29.59 -17.37 -13.99
CA ASP A 391 -29.88 -17.54 -15.41
C ASP A 391 -31.34 -17.20 -15.79
N GLN A 392 -32.21 -17.02 -14.79
CA GLN A 392 -33.59 -16.61 -14.98
C GLN A 392 -33.79 -15.11 -14.79
N VAL A 393 -32.73 -14.35 -14.43
CA VAL A 393 -32.79 -12.91 -14.28
C VAL A 393 -32.77 -12.27 -15.66
N GLU A 394 -33.86 -11.68 -16.06
CA GLU A 394 -33.96 -10.92 -17.31
C GLU A 394 -33.31 -9.55 -17.15
N ARG A 395 -32.52 -9.15 -18.12
CA ARG A 395 -32.05 -7.77 -18.22
C ARG A 395 -33.19 -6.93 -18.78
N PRO A 396 -33.46 -5.75 -18.22
CA PRO A 396 -34.50 -4.89 -18.73
C PRO A 396 -34.20 -4.54 -20.19
N GLU A 397 -35.17 -4.82 -21.08
CA GLU A 397 -35.17 -4.24 -22.41
C GLU A 397 -35.65 -2.79 -22.26
N LEU A 398 -34.72 -1.86 -22.22
CA LEU A 398 -35.04 -0.45 -22.26
C LEU A 398 -35.51 -0.11 -23.68
N SER A 399 -36.78 -0.40 -23.99
CA SER A 399 -37.37 -0.20 -25.31
C SER A 399 -37.32 1.27 -25.77
N THR A 400 -37.13 2.19 -24.84
CA THR A 400 -36.93 3.63 -25.07
C THR A 400 -35.46 4.02 -25.21
N PHE A 401 -34.53 3.12 -24.89
CA PHE A 401 -33.09 3.37 -24.91
C PHE A 401 -32.52 3.07 -26.30
N GLN A 402 -32.51 4.06 -27.18
CA GLN A 402 -32.00 3.93 -28.55
C GLN A 402 -30.59 4.51 -28.71
N ASN A 403 -30.22 5.44 -27.83
CA ASN A 403 -28.94 6.11 -27.85
C ASN A 403 -28.39 6.29 -26.42
N ASN A 404 -27.08 6.50 -26.26
CA ASN A 404 -26.48 6.74 -24.94
C ASN A 404 -27.08 7.96 -24.22
N VAL A 405 -27.56 8.95 -24.97
CA VAL A 405 -28.20 10.16 -24.41
C VAL A 405 -29.59 9.91 -23.80
N ASP A 406 -30.15 8.73 -24.03
CA ASP A 406 -31.44 8.34 -23.41
C ASP A 406 -31.26 7.80 -21.98
N ALA A 407 -29.99 7.57 -21.55
CA ALA A 407 -29.69 7.14 -20.20
C ALA A 407 -29.88 8.26 -19.19
N SER A 408 -30.65 7.97 -18.14
CA SER A 408 -30.65 8.76 -16.91
C SER A 408 -29.91 7.98 -15.84
N ILE A 409 -28.84 8.56 -15.30
CA ILE A 409 -27.92 7.88 -14.37
C ILE A 409 -28.02 8.56 -13.01
N TYR A 410 -28.22 7.77 -11.96
CA TYR A 410 -28.18 8.21 -10.57
C TYR A 410 -26.91 7.65 -9.91
N GLU A 411 -25.98 8.53 -9.52
CA GLU A 411 -24.81 8.13 -8.76
C GLU A 411 -25.18 7.95 -7.30
N MET A 412 -24.71 6.82 -6.71
CA MET A 412 -25.05 6.51 -5.33
C MET A 412 -23.95 5.69 -4.65
N HIS A 413 -23.95 5.78 -3.33
CA HIS A 413 -23.14 4.95 -2.44
C HIS A 413 -24.06 3.92 -1.75
N ILE A 414 -23.66 2.64 -1.70
CA ILE A 414 -24.51 1.56 -1.15
C ILE A 414 -24.94 1.85 0.28
N ARG A 415 -23.98 2.21 1.14
CA ARG A 415 -24.28 2.52 2.55
C ARG A 415 -25.18 3.74 2.70
N ASP A 416 -24.84 4.83 2.06
CA ASP A 416 -25.53 6.10 2.26
C ASP A 416 -26.96 6.09 1.78
N MET A 417 -27.27 5.28 0.78
CA MET A 417 -28.63 5.18 0.25
C MET A 417 -29.64 4.67 1.28
N THR A 418 -29.19 3.92 2.31
CA THR A 418 -30.10 3.26 3.24
C THR A 418 -29.72 3.31 4.70
N ILE A 419 -28.53 3.80 5.08
CA ILE A 419 -28.03 3.73 6.47
C ILE A 419 -28.83 4.56 7.47
N ASP A 420 -29.38 5.70 7.06
CA ASP A 420 -30.13 6.57 7.95
C ASP A 420 -31.39 5.85 8.48
N SER A 421 -31.67 6.03 9.77
CA SER A 421 -32.83 5.41 10.43
C SER A 421 -34.18 5.84 9.82
N THR A 422 -34.21 6.99 9.13
CA THR A 422 -35.39 7.49 8.42
C THR A 422 -35.56 6.91 7.02
N SER A 423 -34.61 6.08 6.55
CA SER A 423 -34.70 5.42 5.23
C SER A 423 -35.91 4.47 5.10
N GLY A 424 -36.50 4.07 6.22
CA GLY A 424 -37.57 3.08 6.22
C GLY A 424 -37.13 1.64 5.96
N VAL A 425 -35.81 1.44 5.70
CA VAL A 425 -35.19 0.12 5.55
C VAL A 425 -35.04 -0.54 6.92
N SER A 426 -35.26 -1.86 7.00
CA SER A 426 -35.10 -2.62 8.23
C SER A 426 -33.68 -2.48 8.80
N GLU A 427 -33.55 -2.37 10.11
CA GLU A 427 -32.29 -2.13 10.81
C GLU A 427 -31.16 -3.07 10.37
N LYS A 428 -31.48 -4.35 10.19
CA LYS A 428 -30.51 -5.38 9.77
C LYS A 428 -29.96 -5.20 8.36
N ASN A 429 -30.65 -4.46 7.49
CA ASN A 429 -30.30 -4.28 6.07
C ASN A 429 -29.84 -2.85 5.76
N ARG A 430 -29.90 -1.93 6.74
CA ARG A 430 -29.43 -0.55 6.55
C ARG A 430 -27.95 -0.51 6.24
N GLY A 431 -27.59 0.24 5.21
CA GLY A 431 -26.19 0.40 4.79
C GLY A 431 -25.58 -0.79 4.07
N ASN A 432 -26.31 -1.89 3.93
CA ASN A 432 -25.85 -3.13 3.32
C ASN A 432 -26.42 -3.32 1.91
N TYR A 433 -25.86 -4.28 1.15
CA TYR A 433 -26.39 -4.68 -0.16
C TYR A 433 -27.89 -4.94 -0.12
N LEU A 434 -28.37 -5.65 0.89
CA LEU A 434 -29.77 -6.02 1.04
C LEU A 434 -30.71 -4.82 1.31
N GLY A 435 -30.19 -3.68 1.72
CA GLY A 435 -30.99 -2.46 1.89
C GLY A 435 -31.67 -2.01 0.60
N LEU A 436 -31.06 -2.26 -0.55
CA LEU A 436 -31.60 -1.96 -1.88
C LEU A 436 -32.51 -3.05 -2.45
N THR A 437 -32.86 -4.04 -1.66
CA THR A 437 -33.84 -5.08 -2.02
C THR A 437 -35.20 -4.87 -1.35
N GLU A 438 -35.29 -3.97 -0.36
CA GLU A 438 -36.54 -3.68 0.35
C GLU A 438 -37.40 -2.71 -0.47
N GLU A 439 -38.61 -3.19 -0.80
CA GLU A 439 -39.58 -2.42 -1.59
C GLU A 439 -40.49 -1.56 -0.70
N GLY A 440 -41.00 -0.46 -1.30
CA GLY A 440 -42.01 0.39 -0.68
C GLY A 440 -41.54 1.19 0.53
N THR A 441 -40.21 1.33 0.69
CA THR A 441 -39.63 2.13 1.77
C THR A 441 -39.97 3.60 1.62
N SER A 442 -40.27 4.28 2.75
CA SER A 442 -40.70 5.68 2.76
C SER A 442 -40.40 6.35 4.09
N TYR A 443 -40.35 7.67 4.07
CA TYR A 443 -40.24 8.52 5.25
C TYR A 443 -41.39 9.52 5.34
N THR A 444 -42.00 9.62 6.50
CA THR A 444 -43.08 10.57 6.76
C THR A 444 -42.69 11.57 7.84
N LYS A 445 -42.77 12.86 7.49
CA LYS A 445 -42.54 13.98 8.41
C LYS A 445 -43.54 15.10 8.15
N ASP A 446 -44.14 15.66 9.21
CA ASP A 446 -45.07 16.76 9.13
C ASP A 446 -46.24 16.51 8.16
N GLY A 447 -46.76 15.28 8.12
CA GLY A 447 -47.86 14.85 7.24
C GLY A 447 -47.48 14.70 5.75
N LYS A 448 -46.20 14.80 5.39
CA LYS A 448 -45.70 14.54 4.05
C LYS A 448 -44.91 13.24 4.02
N THR A 449 -45.20 12.40 3.05
CA THR A 449 -44.49 11.14 2.80
C THR A 449 -43.68 11.22 1.53
N VAL A 450 -42.43 10.78 1.58
CA VAL A 450 -41.51 10.64 0.44
C VAL A 450 -41.04 9.20 0.36
N THR A 451 -40.78 8.74 -0.84
CA THR A 451 -40.15 7.43 -1.08
C THR A 451 -38.64 7.48 -0.74
N THR A 452 -38.07 6.35 -0.34
CA THR A 452 -36.66 6.20 0.02
C THR A 452 -36.09 4.93 -0.63
N GLY A 453 -34.78 4.76 -0.61
CA GLY A 453 -34.11 3.55 -1.10
C GLY A 453 -34.52 3.17 -2.53
N LEU A 454 -34.80 1.89 -2.74
CA LEU A 454 -35.23 1.38 -4.06
C LEU A 454 -36.52 2.05 -4.57
N ALA A 455 -37.48 2.32 -3.67
CA ALA A 455 -38.73 2.99 -4.06
C ALA A 455 -38.50 4.39 -4.60
N HIS A 456 -37.51 5.11 -4.08
CA HIS A 456 -37.13 6.43 -4.59
C HIS A 456 -36.52 6.34 -5.99
N LEU A 457 -35.60 5.39 -6.26
CA LEU A 457 -35.02 5.19 -7.59
C LEU A 457 -36.09 4.88 -8.63
N LYS A 458 -37.09 4.06 -8.26
CA LYS A 458 -38.26 3.75 -9.11
C LYS A 458 -39.10 4.99 -9.40
N GLU A 459 -39.39 5.81 -8.37
CA GLU A 459 -40.16 7.06 -8.53
C GLU A 459 -39.46 8.06 -9.43
N LEU A 460 -38.14 8.18 -9.32
CA LEU A 460 -37.32 9.03 -10.20
C LEU A 460 -37.33 8.55 -11.65
N GLY A 461 -37.56 7.27 -11.91
CA GLY A 461 -37.58 6.67 -13.24
C GLY A 461 -36.19 6.65 -13.89
N VAL A 462 -35.13 6.53 -13.10
CA VAL A 462 -33.76 6.43 -13.63
C VAL A 462 -33.56 5.10 -14.32
N SER A 463 -32.83 5.09 -15.44
CA SER A 463 -32.53 3.87 -16.18
C SER A 463 -31.31 3.14 -15.63
N HIS A 464 -30.42 3.84 -14.95
CA HIS A 464 -29.18 3.31 -14.41
C HIS A 464 -28.87 3.88 -13.04
N VAL A 465 -28.25 3.07 -12.18
CA VAL A 465 -27.49 3.55 -11.04
C VAL A 465 -25.99 3.39 -11.30
N GLN A 466 -25.21 4.42 -11.03
CA GLN A 466 -23.75 4.34 -10.95
C GLN A 466 -23.38 4.22 -9.49
N ILE A 467 -22.86 3.07 -9.12
CA ILE A 467 -22.51 2.80 -7.73
C ILE A 467 -21.03 3.12 -7.54
N LEU A 468 -20.71 3.95 -6.53
CA LEU A 468 -19.34 4.22 -6.11
C LEU A 468 -18.59 2.90 -5.92
N PRO A 469 -17.26 2.89 -6.00
CA PRO A 469 -16.51 1.64 -5.98
C PRO A 469 -16.94 0.68 -4.87
N PHE A 470 -17.29 -0.54 -5.25
CA PHE A 470 -17.73 -1.60 -4.35
C PHE A 470 -16.86 -2.86 -4.44
N TYR A 471 -15.67 -2.73 -5.03
CA TYR A 471 -14.61 -3.70 -4.79
C TYR A 471 -14.08 -3.56 -3.37
N ASP A 472 -13.37 -4.56 -2.89
CA ASP A 472 -12.77 -4.60 -1.57
C ASP A 472 -11.73 -3.47 -1.41
N PHE A 473 -11.96 -2.56 -0.48
CA PHE A 473 -11.13 -1.41 -0.17
C PHE A 473 -10.53 -1.49 1.25
N ASN A 474 -9.48 -0.71 1.53
CA ASN A 474 -8.63 -0.93 2.69
C ASN A 474 -9.05 -0.20 3.97
N SER A 475 -9.60 1.01 3.87
CA SER A 475 -9.69 1.91 5.03
C SER A 475 -10.95 1.75 5.88
N VAL A 476 -11.60 0.58 5.87
CA VAL A 476 -12.75 0.26 6.72
C VAL A 476 -12.51 -1.07 7.41
N ASP A 477 -12.72 -1.11 8.74
CA ASP A 477 -12.84 -2.37 9.46
C ASP A 477 -14.26 -2.92 9.23
N GLU A 478 -14.37 -4.01 8.47
CA GLU A 478 -15.65 -4.60 8.07
C GLU A 478 -16.55 -5.01 9.25
N ALA A 479 -16.00 -5.12 10.49
CA ALA A 479 -16.79 -5.39 11.71
C ALA A 479 -17.33 -4.14 12.36
N LYS A 480 -16.94 -2.94 11.92
CA LYS A 480 -17.33 -1.68 12.52
C LYS A 480 -18.14 -0.84 11.55
N ASP A 481 -19.00 0.02 12.10
CA ASP A 481 -19.65 1.04 11.29
C ASP A 481 -18.60 2.06 10.82
N GLY A 482 -18.21 1.98 9.55
CA GLY A 482 -17.23 2.83 8.90
C GLY A 482 -17.77 3.42 7.61
N TYR A 483 -17.14 4.50 7.15
CA TYR A 483 -17.48 5.17 5.89
C TYR A 483 -16.24 5.30 5.02
N ASN A 484 -16.36 4.86 3.77
CA ASN A 484 -15.33 5.04 2.74
C ASN A 484 -16.02 5.17 1.38
N TRP A 485 -15.52 6.02 0.53
CA TRP A 485 -16.01 6.17 -0.84
C TRP A 485 -15.57 5.01 -1.76
N GLY A 486 -14.59 4.20 -1.30
CA GLY A 486 -14.10 3.05 -2.04
C GLY A 486 -12.95 3.33 -3.01
N TYR A 487 -12.29 4.50 -2.94
CA TYR A 487 -11.21 4.86 -3.84
C TYR A 487 -9.81 4.49 -3.33
N ASP A 488 -9.71 3.52 -2.42
CA ASP A 488 -8.48 2.93 -1.93
C ASP A 488 -8.49 1.38 -2.08
N PRO A 489 -8.47 0.87 -3.32
CA PRO A 489 -8.68 -0.54 -3.61
C PRO A 489 -7.58 -1.42 -3.01
N LEU A 490 -8.02 -2.48 -2.29
CA LEU A 490 -7.17 -3.54 -1.77
C LEU A 490 -7.19 -4.77 -2.70
N ASN A 491 -8.38 -5.26 -3.06
CA ASN A 491 -8.56 -6.41 -3.93
C ASN A 491 -9.61 -6.11 -5.02
N TYR A 492 -9.17 -5.75 -6.22
CA TYR A 492 -10.05 -5.31 -7.32
C TYR A 492 -11.11 -6.32 -7.77
N ASN A 493 -10.85 -7.62 -7.62
CA ASN A 493 -11.75 -8.67 -8.08
C ASN A 493 -12.64 -9.25 -6.96
N CYS A 494 -12.54 -8.71 -5.74
CA CYS A 494 -13.37 -9.06 -4.60
C CYS A 494 -14.41 -7.96 -4.35
N LEU A 495 -15.57 -8.33 -3.82
CA LEU A 495 -16.58 -7.37 -3.38
C LEU A 495 -16.26 -6.88 -1.98
N GLU A 496 -16.67 -5.65 -1.67
CA GLU A 496 -16.54 -5.04 -0.36
C GLU A 496 -17.34 -5.78 0.70
N GLY A 497 -16.70 -6.09 1.82
CA GLY A 497 -17.31 -6.87 2.91
C GLY A 497 -18.12 -6.05 3.89
N SER A 498 -17.84 -4.75 4.08
CA SER A 498 -18.59 -3.89 5.00
C SER A 498 -20.05 -3.68 4.58
N TYR A 499 -20.38 -3.93 3.31
CA TYR A 499 -21.76 -3.93 2.81
C TYR A 499 -22.47 -5.27 2.96
N SER A 500 -21.79 -6.30 3.45
CA SER A 500 -22.37 -7.63 3.71
C SER A 500 -22.89 -7.73 5.14
N SER A 501 -23.99 -8.46 5.33
CA SER A 501 -24.52 -8.77 6.67
C SER A 501 -23.63 -9.74 7.45
N ASN A 502 -22.70 -10.41 6.78
CA ASN A 502 -21.71 -11.31 7.37
C ASN A 502 -20.36 -11.16 6.61
N PRO A 503 -19.51 -10.20 6.97
CA PRO A 503 -18.25 -9.95 6.29
C PRO A 503 -17.21 -11.08 6.43
N GLU A 504 -17.32 -11.92 7.47
CA GLU A 504 -16.41 -13.07 7.65
C GLU A 504 -16.64 -14.17 6.60
N ASP A 505 -17.83 -14.24 6.00
CA ASP A 505 -18.15 -15.19 4.95
C ASP A 505 -18.05 -14.57 3.56
N GLY A 506 -16.94 -14.84 2.86
CA GLY A 506 -16.73 -14.33 1.50
C GLY A 506 -17.77 -14.78 0.47
N LEU A 507 -18.54 -15.85 0.69
CA LEU A 507 -19.66 -16.20 -0.19
C LEU A 507 -20.87 -15.30 0.06
N ASN A 508 -21.09 -14.89 1.31
CA ASN A 508 -22.25 -14.08 1.68
C ASN A 508 -22.25 -12.75 0.93
N ARG A 509 -21.11 -12.05 0.84
CA ARG A 509 -21.00 -10.78 0.12
C ARG A 509 -21.38 -10.91 -1.37
N ILE A 510 -21.04 -12.03 -2.02
CA ILE A 510 -21.40 -12.29 -3.42
C ILE A 510 -22.91 -12.56 -3.54
N ILE A 511 -23.47 -13.37 -2.65
CA ILE A 511 -24.90 -13.73 -2.66
C ILE A 511 -25.75 -12.48 -2.45
N GLU A 512 -25.42 -11.65 -1.48
CA GLU A 512 -26.15 -10.43 -1.18
C GLU A 512 -26.00 -9.37 -2.29
N PHE A 513 -24.80 -9.18 -2.83
CA PHE A 513 -24.60 -8.30 -3.97
C PHE A 513 -25.42 -8.75 -5.18
N LYS A 514 -25.39 -10.04 -5.53
CA LYS A 514 -26.20 -10.56 -6.65
C LYS A 514 -27.70 -10.44 -6.38
N THR A 515 -28.11 -10.56 -5.12
CA THR A 515 -29.52 -10.34 -4.72
C THR A 515 -29.91 -8.87 -4.91
N MET A 516 -29.05 -7.92 -4.56
CA MET A 516 -29.25 -6.50 -4.84
C MET A 516 -29.32 -6.24 -6.34
N MET A 517 -28.36 -6.76 -7.11
CA MET A 517 -28.35 -6.63 -8.57
C MET A 517 -29.64 -7.14 -9.19
N LYS A 518 -30.09 -8.33 -8.76
CA LYS A 518 -31.36 -8.91 -9.23
C LYS A 518 -32.54 -7.99 -8.93
N SER A 519 -32.61 -7.46 -7.71
CA SER A 519 -33.67 -6.53 -7.31
C SER A 519 -33.71 -5.26 -8.17
N LEU A 520 -32.54 -4.68 -8.48
CA LEU A 520 -32.45 -3.51 -9.36
C LEU A 520 -32.90 -3.84 -10.79
N LEU A 521 -32.42 -4.95 -11.36
CA LEU A 521 -32.77 -5.39 -12.71
C LEU A 521 -34.27 -5.71 -12.84
N GLU A 522 -34.89 -6.37 -11.86
CA GLU A 522 -36.31 -6.66 -11.82
C GLU A 522 -37.18 -5.40 -11.69
N ASN A 523 -36.57 -4.26 -11.34
CA ASN A 523 -37.20 -2.94 -11.29
C ASN A 523 -36.74 -2.01 -12.43
N ASP A 524 -36.32 -2.59 -13.55
CA ASP A 524 -35.86 -1.89 -14.76
C ASP A 524 -34.68 -0.92 -14.57
N ILE A 525 -33.86 -1.15 -13.54
CA ILE A 525 -32.68 -0.34 -13.25
C ILE A 525 -31.40 -1.14 -13.55
N GLN A 526 -30.59 -0.65 -14.45
CA GLN A 526 -29.26 -1.20 -14.74
C GLN A 526 -28.22 -0.66 -13.77
N VAL A 527 -27.10 -1.38 -13.63
CA VAL A 527 -26.02 -1.01 -12.71
C VAL A 527 -24.73 -0.75 -13.47
N ASN A 528 -24.14 0.42 -13.25
CA ASN A 528 -22.78 0.76 -13.63
C ASN A 528 -21.89 0.70 -12.37
N MET A 529 -20.71 0.14 -12.52
CA MET A 529 -19.69 0.19 -11.48
C MET A 529 -18.77 1.37 -11.74
N ASP A 530 -18.58 2.22 -10.74
CA ASP A 530 -17.49 3.19 -10.75
C ASP A 530 -16.18 2.46 -10.41
N VAL A 531 -15.13 2.70 -11.19
CA VAL A 531 -13.85 2.00 -11.06
C VAL A 531 -12.67 2.96 -11.11
N TYR A 532 -11.67 2.65 -10.31
CA TYR A 532 -10.47 3.44 -10.15
C TYR A 532 -9.23 2.54 -10.20
N TYR A 533 -8.38 2.67 -11.23
CA TYR A 533 -7.29 1.72 -11.50
C TYR A 533 -5.89 2.35 -11.47
N ASN A 534 -5.76 3.62 -11.10
CA ASN A 534 -4.48 4.31 -11.15
C ASN A 534 -3.62 4.14 -9.89
N HIS A 535 -4.19 3.60 -8.79
CA HIS A 535 -3.44 3.26 -7.59
C HIS A 535 -4.15 2.16 -6.79
N THR A 536 -3.40 1.55 -5.86
CA THR A 536 -3.91 0.67 -4.80
C THR A 536 -3.80 1.37 -3.45
N ALA A 537 -4.51 0.88 -2.45
CA ALA A 537 -4.29 1.28 -1.07
C ALA A 537 -2.87 0.90 -0.64
N GLY A 538 -2.00 1.88 -0.45
CA GLY A 538 -0.60 1.65 -0.11
C GLY A 538 0.19 0.96 -1.23
N THR A 539 0.76 1.74 -2.15
CA THR A 539 1.45 1.23 -3.34
C THR A 539 2.53 0.22 -2.98
N GLN A 540 3.40 0.51 -2.03
CA GLN A 540 4.53 -0.35 -1.63
C GLN A 540 4.13 -1.58 -0.81
N ASP A 541 2.94 -1.59 -0.22
CA ASP A 541 2.44 -2.70 0.59
C ASP A 541 1.30 -3.47 -0.08
N SER A 542 1.04 -3.17 -1.34
CA SER A 542 0.01 -3.85 -2.13
C SER A 542 0.39 -5.30 -2.42
N ASN A 543 -0.63 -6.14 -2.66
CA ASN A 543 -0.39 -7.51 -3.12
C ASN A 543 0.37 -7.54 -4.46
N PHE A 544 0.16 -6.55 -5.32
CA PHE A 544 0.86 -6.44 -6.61
C PHE A 544 2.34 -6.18 -6.42
N GLU A 545 2.70 -5.20 -5.57
CA GLU A 545 4.08 -4.86 -5.28
C GLU A 545 4.84 -6.01 -4.62
N LYS A 546 4.20 -6.73 -3.69
CA LYS A 546 4.78 -7.92 -3.06
C LYS A 546 5.05 -9.07 -4.04
N ILE A 547 4.24 -9.20 -5.09
CA ILE A 547 4.42 -10.21 -6.14
C ILE A 547 5.48 -9.77 -7.16
N ILE A 548 5.43 -8.50 -7.56
CA ILE A 548 6.27 -7.91 -8.60
C ILE A 548 6.75 -6.53 -8.09
N PRO A 549 7.83 -6.48 -7.29
CA PRO A 549 8.41 -5.25 -6.78
C PRO A 549 8.85 -4.29 -7.90
N GLY A 550 8.55 -2.98 -7.73
CA GLY A 550 8.88 -1.90 -8.66
C GLY A 550 7.82 -1.70 -9.73
#